data_cb26d6938c01987d1be9a49e123c878a
#
_entry.id   cb26d6938c01987d1be9a49e123c878a
#
_cell.length_a   1.000
_cell.length_b   1.000
_cell.length_c   1.000
_cell.angle_alpha   90.00
_cell.angle_beta   90.00
_cell.angle_gamma   90.00
#
_symmetry.space_group_name_H-M   'P 1'
#
loop_
_entity.id
_entity.type
_entity.pdbx_description
1 polymer ?
#
loop_
_entity_poly.entity_id
_entity_poly.type
_entity_poly.pdbx_seq_one_letter_code
_entity_poly.pdbx_strand_id
1 'polypeptide(L)'
;MQIAILTSPITVGDYRELFSNTSFPSSGPSDEFLTANNAKKVNAFKAHDRLTQKLVSCSAYDDGAFVSVVQVAEMSADEIQAAKDSAMAQLRATRNALLLACDWTQIPDCTIPKKAEWATYRQTLRDFPATVSDARATITWPHNPDWVEMP
;
A
#
# COMPACT_ATOMS: atom_id res chain seq x y z
N MET A 1 -19.14 5.33 9.43
CA MET A 1 -18.97 5.88 8.06
C MET A 1 -18.99 7.40 8.17
N GLN A 2 -18.00 8.07 7.57
CA GLN A 2 -17.96 9.52 7.55
C GLN A 2 -18.77 10.07 6.38
N ILE A 3 -19.49 11.14 6.65
CA ILE A 3 -20.22 11.94 5.69
C ILE A 3 -19.88 13.43 5.87
N ALA A 4 -20.25 14.22 4.90
CA ALA A 4 -20.11 15.65 4.94
C ALA A 4 -21.42 16.36 4.58
N ILE A 5 -21.81 17.36 5.36
CA ILE A 5 -22.91 18.26 5.03
C ILE A 5 -22.32 19.44 4.27
N LEU A 6 -22.91 19.75 3.11
CA LEU A 6 -22.43 20.80 2.20
C LEU A 6 -22.85 22.19 2.72
N THR A 7 -22.38 22.55 3.90
CA THR A 7 -22.48 23.88 4.50
C THR A 7 -21.28 24.76 4.10
N SER A 8 -21.23 25.98 4.52
CA SER A 8 -20.07 26.84 4.32
C SER A 8 -19.57 27.33 5.69
N PRO A 9 -18.46 26.73 6.22
CA PRO A 9 -17.63 25.65 5.67
C PRO A 9 -18.32 24.28 5.67
N ILE A 10 -17.81 23.32 4.86
CA ILE A 10 -18.28 21.93 4.84
C ILE A 10 -18.02 21.29 6.20
N THR A 11 -19.05 20.64 6.76
CA THR A 11 -18.95 19.94 8.05
C THR A 11 -18.81 18.45 7.82
N VAL A 12 -17.70 17.87 8.30
CA VAL A 12 -17.40 16.42 8.17
C VAL A 12 -17.53 15.76 9.54
N GLY A 13 -18.19 14.61 9.60
CA GLY A 13 -18.35 13.83 10.83
C GLY A 13 -18.95 12.46 10.63
N ASP A 14 -19.11 11.70 11.71
CA ASP A 14 -19.87 10.46 11.65
C ASP A 14 -21.36 10.73 11.43
N TYR A 15 -22.00 9.98 10.53
CA TYR A 15 -23.40 10.22 10.20
C TYR A 15 -24.36 10.10 11.39
N ARG A 16 -24.02 9.31 12.41
CA ARG A 16 -24.83 9.15 13.62
C ARG A 16 -24.78 10.39 14.52
N GLU A 17 -23.65 11.10 14.48
CA GLU A 17 -23.48 12.36 15.23
C GLU A 17 -24.17 13.52 14.50
N LEU A 18 -23.95 13.62 13.18
CA LEU A 18 -24.53 14.68 12.36
C LEU A 18 -26.06 14.58 12.23
N PHE A 19 -26.61 13.36 12.27
CA PHE A 19 -28.04 13.08 12.22
C PHE A 19 -28.51 12.30 13.46
N SER A 20 -28.20 12.79 14.64
CA SER A 20 -28.43 12.12 15.93
C SER A 20 -29.89 11.74 16.21
N ASN A 21 -30.85 12.41 15.59
CA ASN A 21 -32.29 12.15 15.73
C ASN A 21 -32.85 11.19 14.67
N THR A 22 -32.00 10.56 13.85
CA THR A 22 -32.42 9.68 12.77
C THR A 22 -31.89 8.27 12.99
N SER A 23 -32.77 7.29 12.89
CA SER A 23 -32.38 5.86 12.91
C SER A 23 -32.01 5.40 11.50
N PHE A 24 -30.86 4.74 11.37
CA PHE A 24 -30.36 4.21 10.11
C PHE A 24 -30.20 2.70 10.15
N PRO A 25 -30.33 2.00 9.03
CA PRO A 25 -29.94 0.60 8.93
C PRO A 25 -28.43 0.42 9.18
N SER A 26 -27.99 -0.83 9.39
CA SER A 26 -26.56 -1.15 9.61
C SER A 26 -25.63 -0.73 8.46
N SER A 27 -26.18 -0.61 7.25
CA SER A 27 -25.50 -0.11 6.05
C SER A 27 -25.26 1.41 6.05
N GLY A 28 -25.89 2.15 6.98
CA GLY A 28 -25.85 3.61 7.04
C GLY A 28 -26.91 4.30 6.20
N PRO A 29 -26.82 5.64 6.02
CA PRO A 29 -27.77 6.41 5.22
C PRO A 29 -27.72 6.05 3.73
N SER A 30 -28.88 6.06 3.07
CA SER A 30 -28.97 5.89 1.61
C SER A 30 -28.50 7.13 0.86
N ASP A 31 -28.19 6.98 -0.43
CA ASP A 31 -27.77 8.12 -1.26
C ASP A 31 -28.90 9.14 -1.45
N GLU A 32 -30.17 8.68 -1.50
CA GLU A 32 -31.35 9.54 -1.55
C GLU A 32 -31.47 10.38 -0.28
N PHE A 33 -31.26 9.76 0.91
CA PHE A 33 -31.27 10.48 2.18
C PHE A 33 -30.17 11.55 2.22
N LEU A 34 -28.95 11.19 1.82
CA LEU A 34 -27.84 12.13 1.78
C LEU A 34 -28.12 13.31 0.86
N THR A 35 -28.63 13.04 -0.34
CA THR A 35 -28.99 14.07 -1.32
C THR A 35 -30.08 15.01 -0.77
N ALA A 36 -31.14 14.46 -0.15
CA ALA A 36 -32.23 15.24 0.43
C ALA A 36 -31.78 16.15 1.58
N ASN A 37 -30.67 15.79 2.26
CA ASN A 37 -30.11 16.54 3.39
C ASN A 37 -28.86 17.35 3.00
N ASN A 38 -28.62 17.58 1.70
CA ASN A 38 -27.46 18.29 1.19
C ASN A 38 -26.15 17.73 1.73
N ALA A 39 -26.03 16.40 1.76
CA ALA A 39 -24.89 15.68 2.29
C ALA A 39 -24.31 14.72 1.26
N LYS A 40 -23.04 14.37 1.42
CA LYS A 40 -22.31 13.42 0.59
C LYS A 40 -21.44 12.49 1.44
N LYS A 41 -21.10 11.34 0.90
CA LYS A 41 -20.08 10.46 1.49
C LYS A 41 -18.71 11.13 1.40
N VAL A 42 -17.87 10.91 2.41
CA VAL A 42 -16.49 11.40 2.41
C VAL A 42 -15.58 10.36 1.77
N ASN A 43 -14.73 10.82 0.87
CA ASN A 43 -13.66 10.02 0.27
C ASN A 43 -12.30 10.54 0.77
N ALA A 44 -11.56 9.67 1.45
CA ALA A 44 -10.20 9.93 1.93
C ALA A 44 -9.11 9.34 1.00
N PHE A 45 -9.48 9.00 -0.24
CA PHE A 45 -8.55 8.43 -1.21
C PHE A 45 -8.72 9.09 -2.57
N LYS A 46 -7.59 9.36 -3.23
CA LYS A 46 -7.50 9.73 -4.65
C LYS A 46 -6.45 8.85 -5.33
N ALA A 47 -6.75 8.45 -6.54
CA ALA A 47 -5.77 7.76 -7.38
C ALA A 47 -4.55 8.67 -7.62
N HIS A 48 -3.36 8.14 -7.41
CA HIS A 48 -2.11 8.87 -7.56
C HIS A 48 -0.97 7.90 -7.88
N ASP A 49 0.09 8.41 -8.46
CA ASP A 49 1.33 7.66 -8.66
C ASP A 49 2.11 7.58 -7.34
N ARG A 50 2.15 6.40 -6.75
CA ARG A 50 2.85 6.14 -5.47
C ARG A 50 4.37 6.35 -5.53
N LEU A 51 4.95 6.43 -6.72
CA LEU A 51 6.40 6.60 -6.88
C LEU A 51 6.81 8.07 -6.82
N THR A 52 5.91 8.99 -7.19
CA THR A 52 6.18 10.42 -7.33
C THR A 52 5.20 11.29 -6.54
N GLN A 53 4.06 10.75 -6.13
CA GLN A 53 2.97 11.50 -5.52
C GLN A 53 2.57 10.92 -4.16
N LYS A 54 1.99 11.77 -3.32
CA LYS A 54 1.44 11.42 -2.01
C LYS A 54 0.07 12.06 -1.80
N LEU A 55 -0.73 11.46 -0.92
CA LEU A 55 -1.93 12.09 -0.41
C LEU A 55 -1.61 12.98 0.78
N VAL A 56 -2.11 14.20 0.75
CA VAL A 56 -2.03 15.14 1.86
C VAL A 56 -3.43 15.55 2.30
N SER A 57 -3.62 15.70 3.60
CA SER A 57 -4.89 16.18 4.14
C SER A 57 -5.12 17.62 3.72
N CYS A 58 -6.36 17.96 3.40
CA CYS A 58 -6.78 19.30 3.04
C CYS A 58 -8.15 19.62 3.66
N SER A 59 -8.56 20.89 3.59
CA SER A 59 -9.93 21.26 3.92
C SER A 59 -10.92 20.51 3.04
N ALA A 60 -12.05 20.11 3.62
CA ALA A 60 -13.07 19.38 2.89
C ALA A 60 -13.60 20.22 1.71
N TYR A 61 -13.71 19.62 0.56
CA TYR A 61 -14.26 20.24 -0.66
C TYR A 61 -15.13 19.27 -1.42
N ASP A 62 -16.10 19.80 -2.16
CA ASP A 62 -16.99 19.00 -3.01
C ASP A 62 -16.24 18.55 -4.27
N ASP A 63 -16.11 17.25 -4.46
CA ASP A 63 -15.44 16.61 -5.59
C ASP A 63 -16.44 15.90 -6.52
N GLY A 64 -17.64 16.46 -6.66
CA GLY A 64 -18.72 15.90 -7.46
C GLY A 64 -19.51 14.80 -6.75
N ALA A 65 -19.15 13.53 -6.92
CA ALA A 65 -19.85 12.40 -6.28
C ALA A 65 -19.59 12.29 -4.76
N PHE A 66 -18.49 12.85 -4.27
CA PHE A 66 -18.02 12.76 -2.88
C PHE A 66 -17.55 14.12 -2.37
N VAL A 67 -17.38 14.21 -1.07
CA VAL A 67 -16.55 15.25 -0.46
C VAL A 67 -15.17 14.66 -0.20
N SER A 68 -14.14 15.31 -0.73
CA SER A 68 -12.74 14.92 -0.50
C SER A 68 -12.14 15.70 0.67
N VAL A 69 -11.34 15.00 1.48
CA VAL A 69 -10.55 15.56 2.59
C VAL A 69 -9.05 15.39 2.36
N VAL A 70 -8.69 14.92 1.17
CA VAL A 70 -7.31 14.72 0.72
C VAL A 70 -7.13 15.26 -0.69
N GLN A 71 -5.93 15.70 -0.97
CA GLN A 71 -5.48 16.07 -2.32
C GLN A 71 -4.19 15.36 -2.67
N VAL A 72 -3.93 15.22 -3.97
CA VAL A 72 -2.66 14.69 -4.47
C VAL A 72 -1.63 15.83 -4.46
N ALA A 73 -0.45 15.53 -3.94
CA ALA A 73 0.71 16.43 -3.97
C ALA A 73 1.93 15.69 -4.52
N GLU A 74 2.78 16.39 -5.25
CA GLU A 74 4.06 15.86 -5.67
C GLU A 74 4.98 15.68 -4.46
N MET A 75 5.74 14.59 -4.44
CA MET A 75 6.79 14.35 -3.45
C MET A 75 8.03 15.17 -3.83
N SER A 76 8.72 15.70 -2.84
CA SER A 76 10.04 16.29 -3.06
C SER A 76 11.07 15.24 -3.45
N ALA A 77 12.19 15.67 -4.04
CA ALA A 77 13.30 14.77 -4.38
C ALA A 77 13.82 14.02 -3.15
N ASP A 78 13.90 14.70 -2.00
CA ASP A 78 14.34 14.10 -0.73
C ASP A 78 13.34 13.05 -0.21
N GLU A 79 12.05 13.29 -0.32
CA GLU A 79 11.02 12.32 0.05
C GLU A 79 11.05 11.09 -0.85
N ILE A 80 11.25 11.28 -2.16
CA ILE A 80 11.41 10.19 -3.12
C ILE A 80 12.66 9.37 -2.78
N GLN A 81 13.78 10.03 -2.47
CA GLN A 81 15.02 9.35 -2.13
C GLN A 81 14.88 8.58 -0.80
N ALA A 82 14.33 9.18 0.23
CA ALA A 82 14.07 8.51 1.50
C ALA A 82 13.17 7.29 1.36
N ALA A 83 12.13 7.39 0.52
CA ALA A 83 11.25 6.26 0.22
C ALA A 83 11.97 5.13 -0.53
N LYS A 84 12.87 5.46 -1.48
CA LYS A 84 13.72 4.47 -2.18
C LYS A 84 14.67 3.78 -1.22
N ASP A 85 15.33 4.53 -0.35
CA ASP A 85 16.29 3.98 0.63
C ASP A 85 15.59 3.04 1.62
N SER A 86 14.40 3.43 2.10
CA SER A 86 13.58 2.60 2.98
C SER A 86 13.15 1.30 2.29
N ALA A 87 12.65 1.37 1.07
CA ALA A 87 12.23 0.19 0.30
C ALA A 87 13.42 -0.73 -0.01
N MET A 88 14.59 -0.17 -0.34
CA MET A 88 15.81 -0.95 -0.56
C MET A 88 16.31 -1.63 0.73
N ALA A 89 16.17 -0.98 1.88
CA ALA A 89 16.49 -1.59 3.18
C ALA A 89 15.56 -2.79 3.48
N GLN A 90 14.26 -2.65 3.21
CA GLN A 90 13.29 -3.74 3.36
C GLN A 90 13.59 -4.90 2.40
N LEU A 91 13.92 -4.61 1.13
CA LEU A 91 14.33 -5.62 0.16
C LEU A 91 15.54 -6.42 0.65
N ARG A 92 16.56 -5.73 1.18
CA ARG A 92 17.75 -6.39 1.75
C ARG A 92 17.43 -7.23 2.98
N ALA A 93 16.51 -6.77 3.84
CA ALA A 93 16.05 -7.54 5.00
C ALA A 93 15.36 -8.84 4.57
N THR A 94 14.44 -8.76 3.61
CA THR A 94 13.76 -9.93 3.03
C THR A 94 14.75 -10.89 2.39
N ARG A 95 15.71 -10.39 1.58
CA ARG A 95 16.79 -11.18 0.99
C ARG A 95 17.60 -11.92 2.06
N ASN A 96 17.97 -11.25 3.14
CA ASN A 96 18.73 -11.87 4.22
C ASN A 96 17.94 -12.98 4.91
N ALA A 97 16.62 -12.81 5.10
CA ALA A 97 15.75 -13.85 5.64
C ALA A 97 15.69 -15.07 4.70
N LEU A 98 15.59 -14.86 3.37
CA LEU A 98 15.62 -15.94 2.38
C LEU A 98 16.97 -16.68 2.37
N LEU A 99 18.09 -15.97 2.51
CA LEU A 99 19.41 -16.59 2.61
C LEU A 99 19.53 -17.43 3.89
N LEU A 100 19.08 -16.90 5.03
CA LEU A 100 19.08 -17.62 6.31
C LEU A 100 18.23 -18.90 6.23
N ALA A 101 17.05 -18.80 5.63
CA ALA A 101 16.14 -19.95 5.47
C ALA A 101 16.74 -21.11 4.65
N CYS A 102 17.73 -20.85 3.82
CA CYS A 102 18.39 -21.86 3.01
C CYS A 102 19.87 -22.10 3.36
N ASP A 103 20.40 -21.60 4.48
CA ASP A 103 21.79 -21.80 4.91
C ASP A 103 22.12 -23.28 5.13
N TRP A 104 21.18 -24.06 5.63
CA TRP A 104 21.33 -25.48 5.87
C TRP A 104 21.68 -26.26 4.58
N THR A 105 21.29 -25.77 3.38
CA THR A 105 21.60 -26.41 2.10
C THR A 105 23.08 -26.42 1.75
N GLN A 106 23.89 -25.59 2.43
CA GLN A 106 25.31 -25.42 2.18
C GLN A 106 26.20 -26.17 3.17
N ILE A 107 25.61 -26.81 4.18
CA ILE A 107 26.36 -27.58 5.19
C ILE A 107 27.09 -28.74 4.45
N PRO A 108 28.41 -28.94 4.69
CA PRO A 108 29.19 -29.95 3.98
C PRO A 108 28.63 -31.36 4.06
N ASP A 109 28.17 -31.76 5.23
CA ASP A 109 27.66 -33.11 5.51
C ASP A 109 26.19 -33.31 5.14
N CYS A 110 25.54 -32.24 4.63
CA CYS A 110 24.15 -32.32 4.18
C CYS A 110 24.07 -32.83 2.76
N THR A 111 23.54 -34.05 2.59
CA THR A 111 23.28 -34.66 1.27
C THR A 111 21.84 -34.30 0.87
N ILE A 112 21.69 -33.30 0.02
CA ILE A 112 20.39 -32.88 -0.50
C ILE A 112 20.35 -32.99 -2.03
N PRO A 113 19.20 -33.29 -2.62
CA PRO A 113 18.99 -33.10 -4.06
C PRO A 113 19.25 -31.66 -4.46
N LYS A 114 19.69 -31.42 -5.69
CA LYS A 114 19.83 -30.06 -6.26
C LYS A 114 20.78 -29.12 -5.48
N LYS A 115 21.80 -29.65 -4.77
CA LYS A 115 22.73 -28.80 -3.96
C LYS A 115 23.37 -27.67 -4.79
N ALA A 116 23.75 -27.96 -6.04
CA ALA A 116 24.31 -26.95 -6.95
C ALA A 116 23.28 -25.89 -7.37
N GLU A 117 22.03 -26.27 -7.58
CA GLU A 117 20.95 -25.32 -7.88
C GLU A 117 20.65 -24.41 -6.69
N TRP A 118 20.69 -24.95 -5.46
CA TRP A 118 20.59 -24.17 -4.24
C TRP A 118 21.75 -23.16 -4.11
N ALA A 119 22.98 -23.55 -4.44
CA ALA A 119 24.10 -22.62 -4.44
C ALA A 119 23.91 -21.49 -5.45
N THR A 120 23.42 -21.79 -6.65
CA THR A 120 23.09 -20.81 -7.69
C THR A 120 21.97 -19.86 -7.23
N TYR A 121 20.88 -20.38 -6.67
CA TYR A 121 19.79 -19.57 -6.11
C TYR A 121 20.30 -18.59 -5.05
N ARG A 122 21.14 -19.05 -4.13
CA ARG A 122 21.73 -18.21 -3.09
C ARG A 122 22.62 -17.12 -3.67
N GLN A 123 23.38 -17.41 -4.74
CA GLN A 123 24.17 -16.38 -5.42
C GLN A 123 23.26 -15.35 -6.09
N THR A 124 22.21 -15.80 -6.77
CA THR A 124 21.20 -14.91 -7.37
C THR A 124 20.58 -13.99 -6.30
N LEU A 125 20.24 -14.52 -5.12
CA LEU A 125 19.74 -13.70 -4.01
C LEU A 125 20.75 -12.64 -3.54
N ARG A 126 22.04 -12.97 -3.47
CA ARG A 126 23.09 -12.00 -3.06
C ARG A 126 23.18 -10.85 -4.06
N ASP A 127 23.10 -11.15 -5.34
CA ASP A 127 23.24 -10.18 -6.42
C ASP A 127 21.95 -9.38 -6.67
N PHE A 128 20.80 -9.94 -6.24
CA PHE A 128 19.48 -9.40 -6.53
C PHE A 128 19.30 -7.91 -6.20
N PRO A 129 19.76 -7.36 -5.06
CA PRO A 129 19.61 -5.93 -4.78
C PRO A 129 20.26 -5.02 -5.81
N ALA A 130 21.31 -5.47 -6.49
CA ALA A 130 21.99 -4.69 -7.53
C ALA A 130 21.23 -4.65 -8.86
N THR A 131 20.30 -5.56 -9.06
CA THR A 131 19.46 -5.62 -10.28
C THR A 131 18.19 -4.79 -10.19
N VAL A 132 17.82 -4.35 -8.97
CA VAL A 132 16.57 -3.61 -8.71
C VAL A 132 16.83 -2.12 -8.79
N SER A 133 16.25 -1.46 -9.78
CA SER A 133 16.36 -0.01 -9.99
C SER A 133 15.51 0.80 -9.01
N ASP A 134 14.31 0.32 -8.66
CA ASP A 134 13.43 0.93 -7.67
C ASP A 134 12.68 -0.16 -6.89
N ALA A 135 13.04 -0.32 -5.62
CA ALA A 135 12.45 -1.33 -4.75
C ALA A 135 11.00 -1.02 -4.32
N ARG A 136 10.46 0.12 -4.69
CA ARG A 136 9.05 0.50 -4.47
C ARG A 136 8.12 -0.04 -5.56
N ALA A 137 8.68 -0.43 -6.70
CA ALA A 137 7.93 -1.08 -7.79
C ALA A 137 7.63 -2.54 -7.44
N THR A 138 6.86 -3.20 -8.30
CA THR A 138 6.61 -4.64 -8.16
C THR A 138 7.91 -5.42 -8.29
N ILE A 139 8.23 -6.22 -7.28
CA ILE A 139 9.45 -7.04 -7.21
C ILE A 139 9.10 -8.50 -7.48
N THR A 140 9.76 -9.10 -8.46
CA THR A 140 9.71 -10.55 -8.70
C THR A 140 10.95 -11.19 -8.10
N TRP A 141 10.75 -11.96 -7.03
CA TRP A 141 11.85 -12.65 -6.34
C TRP A 141 12.31 -13.87 -7.13
N PRO A 142 13.62 -14.22 -7.07
CA PRO A 142 14.09 -15.49 -7.59
C PRO A 142 13.40 -16.67 -6.91
N HIS A 143 13.02 -17.69 -7.69
CA HIS A 143 12.42 -18.90 -7.17
C HIS A 143 13.49 -19.86 -6.66
N ASN A 144 13.22 -20.51 -5.53
CA ASN A 144 14.10 -21.56 -5.02
C ASN A 144 13.97 -22.84 -5.88
N PRO A 145 14.94 -23.79 -5.82
CA PRO A 145 14.93 -25.01 -6.66
C PRO A 145 13.75 -25.97 -6.42
N ASP A 146 13.07 -25.85 -5.29
CA ASP A 146 11.91 -26.67 -4.94
C ASP A 146 10.57 -25.98 -5.20
N TRP A 147 10.62 -24.75 -5.76
CA TRP A 147 9.42 -24.03 -6.14
C TRP A 147 8.75 -24.69 -7.34
N VAL A 148 7.45 -24.92 -7.23
CA VAL A 148 6.60 -25.47 -8.29
C VAL A 148 5.55 -24.42 -8.62
N GLU A 149 5.45 -24.05 -9.89
CA GLU A 149 4.37 -23.20 -10.37
C GLU A 149 3.05 -23.96 -10.16
N MET A 150 2.16 -23.41 -9.34
CA MET A 150 0.82 -23.98 -9.22
C MET A 150 0.00 -23.59 -10.46
N PRO A 151 -0.68 -24.57 -11.08
CA PRO A 151 -1.49 -24.36 -12.27
C PRO A 151 -2.67 -23.40 -12.04
#